data_f0e58c0d93169ca31c544589394c01c0
#
_entry.id   f0e58c0d93169ca31c544589394c01c0
#
_cell.length_a   1.000
_cell.length_b   1.000
_cell.length_c   1.000
_cell.angle_alpha   90.00
_cell.angle_beta   90.00
_cell.angle_gamma   90.00
#
_symmetry.space_group_name_H-M   'P 1'
#
loop_
_entity.id
_entity.type
_entity.pdbx_description
1 polymer ?
#
loop_
_entity_poly.entity_id
_entity_poly.type
_entity_poly.pdbx_seq_one_letter_code
_entity_poly.pdbx_strand_id
1 'polypeptide(L)'
;MWESYELTPTPAAEIAKPIENLGETRDRVQELRMKMRALGNVNLDAVDEFQRVQERYSFLREQKDDLETAQTDLRKVIDQLTVSMKEIFASEFAKLNVYFRDTFREIFGGGHAELQLADTSDILNCGIDIRVSPPGKAVKTITLLSGGEKAFVAIALYFAILKLRPTP
;
A
#
# COMPACT_ATOMS: atom_id res chain seq x y z
N MET A 1 -42.10 49.80 10.91
CA MET A 1 -41.70 49.29 9.59
C MET A 1 -40.19 49.19 9.47
N TRP A 2 -39.45 50.25 9.87
CA TRP A 2 -37.97 50.20 9.84
C TRP A 2 -37.38 49.07 10.70
N GLU A 3 -37.81 48.95 11.93
CA GLU A 3 -37.29 47.92 12.85
C GLU A 3 -37.54 46.47 12.44
N SER A 4 -38.56 46.20 11.60
CA SER A 4 -38.93 44.85 11.21
C SER A 4 -38.57 44.49 9.78
N TYR A 5 -38.41 45.46 8.89
CA TYR A 5 -38.21 45.21 7.46
C TYR A 5 -37.18 46.12 6.81
N GLU A 6 -36.53 47.01 7.57
CA GLU A 6 -35.53 47.98 7.08
C GLU A 6 -36.03 48.85 5.93
N LEU A 7 -37.35 49.04 5.84
CA LEU A 7 -38.02 49.79 4.77
C LEU A 7 -38.59 51.11 5.32
N THR A 8 -38.24 52.22 4.67
CA THR A 8 -38.90 53.49 4.88
C THR A 8 -40.22 53.57 4.12
N PRO A 9 -41.15 54.50 4.47
CA PRO A 9 -42.45 54.58 3.81
C PRO A 9 -42.41 54.77 2.30
N THR A 10 -41.44 55.51 1.76
CA THR A 10 -41.32 55.80 0.33
C THR A 10 -40.97 54.56 -0.51
N PRO A 11 -39.92 53.81 -0.22
CA PRO A 11 -39.65 52.56 -0.94
C PRO A 11 -40.74 51.50 -0.70
N ALA A 12 -41.38 51.50 0.47
CA ALA A 12 -42.48 50.57 0.74
C ALA A 12 -43.69 50.82 -0.15
N ALA A 13 -43.97 52.08 -0.47
CA ALA A 13 -45.06 52.45 -1.37
C ALA A 13 -44.84 52.06 -2.82
N GLU A 14 -43.57 52.07 -3.28
CA GLU A 14 -43.16 51.61 -4.64
C GLU A 14 -43.28 50.11 -4.83
N ILE A 15 -43.06 49.34 -3.76
CA ILE A 15 -43.12 47.87 -3.78
C ILE A 15 -44.55 47.36 -3.48
N ALA A 16 -45.40 48.19 -2.87
CA ALA A 16 -46.71 47.79 -2.46
C ALA A 16 -47.64 47.45 -3.65
N LYS A 17 -48.14 46.23 -3.64
CA LYS A 17 -49.16 45.77 -4.59
C LYS A 17 -50.58 46.08 -4.02
N PRO A 18 -51.60 46.42 -4.87
CA PRO A 18 -52.98 46.59 -4.41
C PRO A 18 -53.45 45.27 -3.77
N ILE A 19 -54.04 45.39 -2.60
CA ILE A 19 -54.60 44.27 -1.84
C ILE A 19 -56.10 44.21 -2.12
N GLU A 20 -56.55 43.14 -2.80
CA GLU A 20 -57.93 42.92 -3.15
C GLU A 20 -58.78 42.53 -1.92
N ASN A 21 -58.26 41.75 -1.02
CA ASN A 21 -58.91 41.29 0.20
C ASN A 21 -58.02 41.49 1.43
N LEU A 22 -58.30 42.51 2.21
CA LEU A 22 -57.51 42.88 3.38
C LEU A 22 -57.59 41.84 4.51
N GLY A 23 -58.76 41.17 4.64
CA GLY A 23 -58.99 40.14 5.65
C GLY A 23 -58.10 38.86 5.41
N GLU A 24 -58.25 38.30 4.24
CA GLU A 24 -57.46 37.09 3.85
C GLU A 24 -55.92 37.31 3.88
N THR A 25 -55.54 38.52 3.42
CA THR A 25 -54.08 38.85 3.44
C THR A 25 -53.55 38.97 4.86
N ARG A 26 -54.37 39.52 5.78
CA ARG A 26 -54.01 39.63 7.19
C ARG A 26 -53.88 38.26 7.86
N ASP A 27 -54.84 37.37 7.61
CA ASP A 27 -54.81 36.00 8.12
C ASP A 27 -53.62 35.24 7.59
N ARG A 28 -53.31 35.42 6.31
CA ARG A 28 -52.13 34.81 5.68
C ARG A 28 -50.81 35.30 6.28
N VAL A 29 -50.69 36.59 6.53
CA VAL A 29 -49.50 37.17 7.20
C VAL A 29 -49.36 36.61 8.61
N GLN A 30 -50.50 36.47 9.34
CA GLN A 30 -50.47 35.91 10.68
C GLN A 30 -50.08 34.43 10.69
N GLU A 31 -50.61 33.65 9.76
CA GLU A 31 -50.21 32.25 9.55
C GLU A 31 -48.71 32.13 9.27
N LEU A 32 -48.18 32.92 8.32
CA LEU A 32 -46.74 32.89 7.98
C LEU A 32 -45.87 33.30 9.16
N ARG A 33 -46.30 34.29 9.96
CA ARG A 33 -45.59 34.70 11.17
C ARG A 33 -45.58 33.58 12.23
N MET A 34 -46.66 32.83 12.37
CA MET A 34 -46.71 31.68 13.27
C MET A 34 -45.76 30.57 12.78
N LYS A 35 -45.78 30.29 11.48
CA LYS A 35 -44.85 29.31 10.86
C LYS A 35 -43.40 29.73 11.05
N MET A 36 -43.06 31.01 10.83
CA MET A 36 -41.70 31.51 11.07
C MET A 36 -41.28 31.39 12.53
N ARG A 37 -42.17 31.66 13.48
CA ARG A 37 -41.88 31.47 14.93
C ARG A 37 -41.72 30.01 15.30
N ALA A 38 -42.48 29.12 14.67
CA ALA A 38 -42.39 27.68 14.91
C ALA A 38 -41.04 27.08 14.37
N LEU A 39 -40.46 27.68 13.33
CA LEU A 39 -39.15 27.28 12.81
C LEU A 39 -38.00 27.66 13.74
N GLY A 40 -38.24 28.59 14.70
CA GLY A 40 -37.19 29.03 15.64
C GLY A 40 -36.02 29.76 14.97
N ASN A 41 -34.85 29.71 15.58
CA ASN A 41 -33.63 30.26 15.00
C ASN A 41 -33.14 29.35 13.88
N VAL A 42 -33.47 29.67 12.64
CA VAL A 42 -32.92 28.99 11.47
C VAL A 42 -31.52 29.55 11.18
N ASN A 43 -30.53 28.69 11.23
CA ASN A 43 -29.20 29.06 10.80
C ASN A 43 -29.15 29.12 9.26
N LEU A 44 -29.21 30.33 8.70
CA LEU A 44 -29.17 30.52 7.24
C LEU A 44 -27.78 30.10 6.63
N ASP A 45 -26.74 30.25 7.42
CA ASP A 45 -25.39 29.90 6.97
C ASP A 45 -25.17 28.37 6.91
N ALA A 46 -26.06 27.58 7.55
CA ALA A 46 -25.97 26.13 7.58
C ALA A 46 -26.07 25.50 6.17
N VAL A 47 -26.76 26.11 5.25
CA VAL A 47 -26.90 25.62 3.86
C VAL A 47 -25.56 25.76 3.13
N ASP A 48 -24.92 26.92 3.23
CA ASP A 48 -23.64 27.19 2.60
C ASP A 48 -22.51 26.34 3.23
N GLU A 49 -22.55 26.20 4.56
CA GLU A 49 -21.63 25.36 5.28
C GLU A 49 -21.79 23.89 4.90
N PHE A 50 -23.03 23.40 4.78
CA PHE A 50 -23.32 22.05 4.32
C PHE A 50 -22.78 21.79 2.93
N GLN A 51 -22.94 22.71 1.98
CA GLN A 51 -22.42 22.58 0.62
C GLN A 51 -20.88 22.47 0.62
N ARG A 52 -20.20 23.35 1.35
CA ARG A 52 -18.73 23.31 1.48
C ARG A 52 -18.23 21.98 2.08
N VAL A 53 -18.91 21.53 3.13
CA VAL A 53 -18.57 20.25 3.78
C VAL A 53 -18.84 19.09 2.83
N GLN A 54 -19.93 19.11 2.08
CA GLN A 54 -20.28 18.07 1.11
C GLN A 54 -19.29 18.00 -0.04
N GLU A 55 -18.88 19.15 -0.60
CA GLU A 55 -17.85 19.20 -1.65
C GLU A 55 -16.52 18.63 -1.15
N ARG A 56 -16.08 19.06 0.04
CA ARG A 56 -14.87 18.56 0.67
C ARG A 56 -14.94 17.06 0.95
N TYR A 57 -16.08 16.59 1.45
CA TYR A 57 -16.30 15.17 1.72
C TYR A 57 -16.23 14.35 0.44
N SER A 58 -16.91 14.81 -0.64
CA SER A 58 -16.89 14.13 -1.94
C SER A 58 -15.46 14.01 -2.49
N PHE A 59 -14.72 15.12 -2.46
CA PHE A 59 -13.33 15.15 -2.88
C PHE A 59 -12.43 14.19 -2.07
N LEU A 60 -12.54 14.23 -0.74
CA LEU A 60 -11.74 13.35 0.12
C LEU A 60 -12.11 11.86 -0.05
N ARG A 61 -13.39 11.59 -0.31
CA ARG A 61 -13.85 10.23 -0.59
C ARG A 61 -13.28 9.70 -1.90
N GLU A 62 -13.32 10.50 -2.95
CA GLU A 62 -12.71 10.14 -4.25
C GLU A 62 -11.21 9.86 -4.11
N GLN A 63 -10.48 10.76 -3.43
CA GLN A 63 -9.06 10.53 -3.16
C GLN A 63 -8.78 9.26 -2.33
N LYS A 64 -9.63 8.98 -1.34
CA LYS A 64 -9.52 7.75 -0.55
C LYS A 64 -9.70 6.52 -1.44
N ASP A 65 -10.73 6.50 -2.28
CA ASP A 65 -11.05 5.37 -3.16
C ASP A 65 -9.91 5.14 -4.19
N ASP A 66 -9.31 6.22 -4.71
CA ASP A 66 -8.13 6.16 -5.59
C ASP A 66 -6.91 5.57 -4.87
N LEU A 67 -6.65 6.00 -3.64
CA LEU A 67 -5.54 5.47 -2.84
C LEU A 67 -5.73 4.00 -2.47
N GLU A 68 -6.95 3.57 -2.14
CA GLU A 68 -7.27 2.16 -1.87
C GLU A 68 -7.08 1.29 -3.12
N THR A 69 -7.45 1.82 -4.29
CA THR A 69 -7.23 1.16 -5.58
C THR A 69 -5.73 1.03 -5.86
N ALA A 70 -4.98 2.13 -5.75
CA ALA A 70 -3.53 2.13 -5.93
C ALA A 70 -2.82 1.18 -4.96
N GLN A 71 -3.24 1.14 -3.69
CA GLN A 71 -2.72 0.19 -2.70
C GLN A 71 -2.96 -1.26 -3.12
N THR A 72 -4.16 -1.56 -3.62
CA THR A 72 -4.51 -2.89 -4.08
C THR A 72 -3.65 -3.32 -5.27
N ASP A 73 -3.44 -2.42 -6.22
CA ASP A 73 -2.63 -2.70 -7.40
C ASP A 73 -1.15 -2.87 -7.06
N LEU A 74 -0.63 -2.04 -6.15
CA LEU A 74 0.74 -2.23 -5.64
C LEU A 74 0.94 -3.58 -4.95
N ARG A 75 -0.05 -4.04 -4.16
CA ARG A 75 0.01 -5.37 -3.55
C ARG A 75 0.05 -6.48 -4.59
N LYS A 76 -0.78 -6.41 -5.63
CA LYS A 76 -0.74 -7.38 -6.74
C LYS A 76 0.64 -7.43 -7.41
N VAL A 77 1.25 -6.25 -7.66
CA VAL A 77 2.60 -6.18 -8.25
C VAL A 77 3.63 -6.81 -7.32
N ILE A 78 3.58 -6.54 -6.01
CA ILE A 78 4.48 -7.16 -5.02
C ILE A 78 4.32 -8.67 -5.02
N ASP A 79 3.09 -9.19 -5.04
CA ASP A 79 2.83 -10.63 -5.07
C ASP A 79 3.39 -11.28 -6.33
N GLN A 80 3.16 -10.67 -7.50
CA GLN A 80 3.72 -11.14 -8.78
C GLN A 80 5.24 -11.14 -8.78
N LEU A 81 5.86 -10.06 -8.30
CA LEU A 81 7.31 -9.99 -8.17
C LEU A 81 7.85 -11.06 -7.21
N THR A 82 7.18 -11.28 -6.09
CA THR A 82 7.57 -12.30 -5.12
C THR A 82 7.54 -13.71 -5.73
N VAL A 83 6.50 -14.03 -6.52
CA VAL A 83 6.42 -15.30 -7.25
C VAL A 83 7.57 -15.43 -8.23
N SER A 84 7.78 -14.40 -9.07
CA SER A 84 8.89 -14.42 -10.06
C SER A 84 10.26 -14.52 -9.39
N MET A 85 10.46 -13.85 -8.26
CA MET A 85 11.71 -13.96 -7.48
C MET A 85 11.93 -15.38 -6.97
N LYS A 86 10.88 -16.06 -6.48
CA LYS A 86 10.99 -17.46 -6.03
C LYS A 86 11.38 -18.40 -7.18
N GLU A 87 10.77 -18.24 -8.34
CA GLU A 87 11.08 -19.07 -9.53
C GLU A 87 12.52 -18.85 -10.00
N ILE A 88 12.94 -17.58 -10.14
CA ILE A 88 14.30 -17.24 -10.54
C ILE A 88 15.30 -17.78 -9.51
N PHE A 89 15.04 -17.56 -8.21
CA PHE A 89 15.91 -18.02 -7.15
C PHE A 89 16.08 -19.55 -7.18
N ALA A 90 14.98 -20.30 -7.29
CA ALA A 90 15.03 -21.76 -7.34
C ALA A 90 15.85 -22.26 -8.54
N SER A 91 15.66 -21.66 -9.72
CA SER A 91 16.41 -21.99 -10.93
C SER A 91 17.91 -21.69 -10.78
N GLU A 92 18.24 -20.49 -10.32
CA GLU A 92 19.64 -20.07 -10.16
C GLU A 92 20.35 -20.81 -9.02
N PHE A 93 19.62 -21.11 -7.93
CA PHE A 93 20.15 -21.92 -6.83
C PHE A 93 20.51 -23.34 -7.28
N ALA A 94 19.68 -23.96 -8.10
CA ALA A 94 19.97 -25.28 -8.67
C ALA A 94 21.25 -25.26 -9.54
N LYS A 95 21.41 -24.23 -10.38
CA LYS A 95 22.65 -24.06 -11.19
C LYS A 95 23.87 -23.81 -10.31
N LEU A 96 23.70 -22.93 -9.29
CA LEU A 96 24.78 -22.64 -8.34
C LEU A 96 25.25 -23.93 -7.63
N ASN A 97 24.31 -24.78 -7.24
CA ASN A 97 24.64 -26.04 -6.57
C ASN A 97 25.42 -26.99 -7.47
N VAL A 98 25.12 -27.03 -8.77
CA VAL A 98 25.91 -27.78 -9.76
C VAL A 98 27.32 -27.20 -9.87
N TYR A 99 27.47 -25.90 -10.08
CA TYR A 99 28.76 -25.23 -10.18
C TYR A 99 29.59 -25.37 -8.91
N PHE A 100 28.97 -25.29 -7.75
CA PHE A 100 29.65 -25.47 -6.46
C PHE A 100 30.21 -26.88 -6.30
N ARG A 101 29.40 -27.90 -6.61
CA ARG A 101 29.84 -29.30 -6.58
C ARG A 101 31.02 -29.55 -7.51
N ASP A 102 30.96 -29.04 -8.74
CA ASP A 102 32.00 -29.26 -9.73
C ASP A 102 33.29 -28.50 -9.35
N THR A 103 33.18 -27.23 -8.94
CA THR A 103 34.34 -26.45 -8.49
C THR A 103 34.98 -27.03 -7.22
N PHE A 104 34.14 -27.52 -6.30
CA PHE A 104 34.64 -28.21 -5.10
C PHE A 104 35.49 -29.45 -5.47
N ARG A 105 35.01 -30.27 -6.41
CA ARG A 105 35.76 -31.44 -6.89
C ARG A 105 37.08 -31.06 -7.58
N GLU A 106 37.08 -29.98 -8.34
CA GLU A 106 38.30 -29.44 -8.97
C GLU A 106 39.35 -29.05 -7.92
N ILE A 107 38.94 -28.34 -6.86
CA ILE A 107 39.83 -27.79 -5.83
C ILE A 107 40.31 -28.86 -4.87
N PHE A 108 39.44 -29.78 -4.45
CA PHE A 108 39.79 -30.83 -3.46
C PHE A 108 40.29 -32.13 -4.08
N GLY A 109 40.30 -32.24 -5.40
CA GLY A 109 40.66 -33.47 -6.11
C GLY A 109 39.65 -34.60 -5.94
N GLY A 110 38.38 -34.26 -5.61
CA GLY A 110 37.28 -35.20 -5.39
C GLY A 110 36.35 -34.78 -4.25
N GLY A 111 35.56 -35.73 -3.77
CA GLY A 111 34.60 -35.47 -2.69
C GLY A 111 33.23 -35.02 -3.16
N HIS A 112 32.41 -34.52 -2.23
CA HIS A 112 31.05 -34.07 -2.47
C HIS A 112 30.78 -32.72 -1.78
N ALA A 113 30.06 -31.85 -2.46
CA ALA A 113 29.61 -30.57 -1.92
C ALA A 113 28.19 -30.28 -2.37
N GLU A 114 27.42 -29.72 -1.50
CA GLU A 114 26.01 -29.43 -1.72
C GLU A 114 25.57 -28.24 -0.89
N LEU A 115 24.73 -27.38 -1.49
CA LEU A 115 24.03 -26.32 -0.82
C LEU A 115 22.58 -26.78 -0.53
N GLN A 116 22.12 -26.65 0.69
CA GLN A 116 20.77 -27.01 1.09
C GLN A 116 20.06 -25.81 1.68
N LEU A 117 18.77 -25.60 1.30
CA LEU A 117 17.93 -24.60 1.93
C LEU A 117 17.49 -25.11 3.31
N ALA A 118 17.60 -24.28 4.33
CA ALA A 118 17.21 -24.63 5.69
C ALA A 118 15.68 -24.79 5.82
N ASP A 119 14.92 -24.06 5.02
CA ASP A 119 13.47 -24.15 4.94
C ASP A 119 13.01 -24.00 3.48
N THR A 120 12.27 -24.97 2.98
CA THR A 120 11.72 -24.97 1.62
C THR A 120 10.39 -24.23 1.50
N SER A 121 9.75 -23.86 2.60
CA SER A 121 8.49 -23.11 2.59
C SER A 121 8.71 -21.63 2.29
N ASP A 122 9.81 -21.06 2.78
CA ASP A 122 10.16 -19.63 2.53
C ASP A 122 11.60 -19.53 1.97
N ILE A 123 11.73 -19.91 0.72
CA ILE A 123 13.02 -19.98 0.03
C ILE A 123 13.76 -18.64 -0.11
N LEU A 124 13.05 -17.49 0.01
CA LEU A 124 13.67 -16.16 -0.10
C LEU A 124 14.27 -15.66 1.22
N ASN A 125 13.75 -16.13 2.36
CA ASN A 125 14.17 -15.66 3.68
C ASN A 125 14.87 -16.75 4.50
N CYS A 126 14.93 -18.00 4.00
CA CYS A 126 15.58 -19.08 4.70
C CYS A 126 17.12 -18.98 4.64
N GLY A 127 17.78 -19.63 5.60
CA GLY A 127 19.23 -19.85 5.56
C GLY A 127 19.64 -20.88 4.51
N ILE A 128 20.93 -20.88 4.14
CA ILE A 128 21.54 -21.88 3.26
C ILE A 128 22.60 -22.63 4.05
N ASP A 129 22.43 -23.95 4.19
CA ASP A 129 23.39 -24.82 4.80
C ASP A 129 24.39 -25.33 3.75
N ILE A 130 25.67 -25.28 4.10
CA ILE A 130 26.75 -25.81 3.27
C ILE A 130 27.16 -27.17 3.81
N ARG A 131 26.91 -28.22 3.04
CA ARG A 131 27.33 -29.61 3.34
C ARG A 131 28.43 -30.06 2.41
N VAL A 132 29.53 -30.50 3.00
CA VAL A 132 30.70 -30.91 2.24
C VAL A 132 31.33 -32.19 2.80
N SER A 133 31.90 -32.96 1.91
CA SER A 133 32.64 -34.20 2.22
C SER A 133 33.94 -34.20 1.41
N PRO A 134 35.04 -33.68 1.97
CA PRO A 134 36.35 -33.83 1.35
C PRO A 134 36.72 -35.32 1.15
N PRO A 135 37.61 -35.62 0.20
CA PRO A 135 38.02 -37.02 -0.06
C PRO A 135 38.47 -37.73 1.22
N GLY A 136 37.95 -38.96 1.44
CA GLY A 136 38.24 -39.76 2.62
C GLY A 136 37.60 -39.35 3.94
N LYS A 137 36.72 -38.35 3.93
CA LYS A 137 36.02 -37.87 5.12
C LYS A 137 34.49 -38.03 4.97
N ALA A 138 33.80 -38.21 6.10
CA ALA A 138 32.33 -38.22 6.12
C ALA A 138 31.77 -36.81 5.85
N VAL A 139 30.52 -36.76 5.36
CA VAL A 139 29.77 -35.48 5.14
C VAL A 139 29.67 -34.69 6.44
N LYS A 140 30.06 -33.44 6.40
CA LYS A 140 30.02 -32.51 7.53
C LYS A 140 29.45 -31.16 7.12
N THR A 141 28.86 -30.48 8.08
CA THR A 141 28.59 -29.05 7.94
C THR A 141 29.90 -28.26 7.97
N ILE A 142 29.92 -27.11 7.28
CA ILE A 142 31.12 -26.25 7.20
C ILE A 142 31.72 -25.92 8.58
N THR A 143 30.88 -25.85 9.62
CA THR A 143 31.31 -25.56 11.00
C THR A 143 32.27 -26.57 11.57
N LEU A 144 32.22 -27.83 11.13
CA LEU A 144 33.02 -28.96 11.63
C LEU A 144 34.33 -29.18 10.86
N LEU A 145 34.64 -28.32 9.88
CA LEU A 145 35.86 -28.37 9.10
C LEU A 145 37.01 -27.64 9.78
N SER A 146 38.26 -28.02 9.40
CA SER A 146 39.45 -27.25 9.81
C SER A 146 39.46 -25.85 9.16
N GLY A 147 40.22 -24.91 9.71
CA GLY A 147 40.33 -23.55 9.18
C GLY A 147 40.71 -23.49 7.71
N GLY A 148 41.71 -24.27 7.29
CA GLY A 148 42.15 -24.38 5.90
C GLY A 148 41.07 -24.96 4.98
N GLU A 149 40.37 -26.02 5.41
CA GLU A 149 39.26 -26.59 4.63
C GLU A 149 38.11 -25.62 4.45
N LYS A 150 37.77 -24.83 5.50
CA LYS A 150 36.78 -23.75 5.40
C LYS A 150 37.14 -22.71 4.35
N ALA A 151 38.42 -22.32 4.31
CA ALA A 151 38.91 -21.36 3.31
C ALA A 151 38.77 -21.91 1.87
N PHE A 152 39.15 -23.18 1.64
CA PHE A 152 38.96 -23.77 0.31
C PHE A 152 37.50 -23.95 -0.08
N VAL A 153 36.59 -24.27 0.86
CA VAL A 153 35.14 -24.31 0.60
C VAL A 153 34.60 -22.92 0.22
N ALA A 154 35.05 -21.88 0.93
CA ALA A 154 34.66 -20.51 0.60
C ALA A 154 35.15 -20.10 -0.79
N ILE A 155 36.38 -20.45 -1.15
CA ILE A 155 36.95 -20.20 -2.48
C ILE A 155 36.16 -20.97 -3.56
N ALA A 156 35.80 -22.23 -3.31
CA ALA A 156 35.02 -23.04 -4.23
C ALA A 156 33.63 -22.41 -4.47
N LEU A 157 32.96 -21.94 -3.42
CA LEU A 157 31.69 -21.26 -3.53
C LEU A 157 31.82 -19.94 -4.29
N TYR A 158 32.87 -19.17 -4.02
CA TYR A 158 33.14 -17.92 -4.72
C TYR A 158 33.29 -18.13 -6.23
N PHE A 159 34.10 -19.11 -6.63
CA PHE A 159 34.25 -19.43 -8.06
C PHE A 159 32.95 -20.00 -8.68
N ALA A 160 32.14 -20.74 -7.92
CA ALA A 160 30.84 -21.20 -8.39
C ALA A 160 29.90 -20.02 -8.68
N ILE A 161 29.89 -18.99 -7.82
CA ILE A 161 29.12 -17.75 -8.04
C ILE A 161 29.65 -17.00 -9.28
N LEU A 162 30.96 -16.91 -9.46
CA LEU A 162 31.54 -16.29 -10.66
C LEU A 162 31.19 -17.05 -11.95
N LYS A 163 31.15 -18.40 -11.92
CA LYS A 163 30.69 -19.21 -13.05
C LYS A 163 29.19 -18.99 -13.36
N LEU A 164 28.36 -18.74 -12.33
CA LEU A 164 26.94 -18.46 -12.50
C LEU A 164 26.71 -17.08 -13.11
N ARG A 165 27.44 -16.07 -12.64
CA ARG A 165 27.37 -14.69 -13.15
C ARG A 165 28.78 -14.16 -13.37
N PRO A 166 29.36 -14.41 -14.56
CA PRO A 166 30.67 -13.86 -14.88
C PRO A 166 30.57 -12.31 -14.82
N THR A 167 31.33 -11.74 -13.90
CA THR A 167 31.53 -10.28 -13.83
C THR A 167 32.46 -9.88 -14.98
N PRO A 168 32.16 -8.80 -15.69
CA PRO A 168 33.03 -8.27 -16.76
C PRO A 168 34.40 -7.86 -16.23
#